data_813fb82f99bcdb9f5044fd9fbc870a21
#
_entry.id   813fb82f99bcdb9f5044fd9fbc870a21
#
_cell.length_a   1.000
_cell.length_b   1.000
_cell.length_c   1.000
_cell.angle_alpha   90.00
_cell.angle_beta   90.00
_cell.angle_gamma   90.00
#
_symmetry.space_group_name_H-M   'P 1'
#
loop_
_entity.id
_entity.type
_entity.pdbx_description
1 polymer ?
#
loop_
_entity_poly.entity_id
_entity_poly.type
_entity_poly.pdbx_seq_one_letter_code
_entity_poly.pdbx_strand_id
1 'polypeptide(L)'
;SAGKYLKFKGEEYIVNETCEENIKDKKIDFALFSAGGDASLKFAPIFVKYGATVIDNSSAWRMNKDVPLVVPEVNPEDIKWNNGIIANPNCSTIQAMLPLKALKDAYGIKRVVYSTYQAVSGAGMQGIADLEDGLKGVEPKKFPYPIAGNCLPHIDVFLDNGYTKEEIKMINETQKILHDDSIKITATAVRVPVLNC
;
A
#
# COMPACT_ATOMS: atom_id res chain seq x y z
N SER A 1 -20.65 -5.89 -3.54
CA SER A 1 -20.87 -5.32 -2.18
C SER A 1 -22.03 -4.34 -2.14
N ALA A 2 -22.41 -3.72 -3.25
CA ALA A 2 -23.56 -2.82 -3.30
C ALA A 2 -24.86 -3.47 -2.81
N GLY A 3 -25.67 -2.71 -2.09
CA GLY A 3 -26.92 -3.19 -1.47
C GLY A 3 -26.75 -3.86 -0.10
N LYS A 4 -25.52 -4.12 0.35
CA LYS A 4 -25.27 -4.65 1.69
C LYS A 4 -25.32 -3.55 2.73
N TYR A 5 -25.75 -3.90 3.95
CA TYR A 5 -25.69 -3.00 5.09
C TYR A 5 -24.37 -3.19 5.87
N LEU A 6 -23.80 -2.09 6.31
CA LEU A 6 -22.65 -2.06 7.20
C LEU A 6 -22.99 -1.25 8.44
N LYS A 7 -22.60 -1.76 9.61
CA LYS A 7 -22.74 -1.04 10.89
C LYS A 7 -21.47 -0.23 11.16
N PHE A 8 -21.63 1.07 11.41
CA PHE A 8 -20.54 1.95 11.79
C PHE A 8 -21.00 2.92 12.87
N LYS A 9 -20.30 2.96 13.99
CA LYS A 9 -20.63 3.77 15.18
C LYS A 9 -22.08 3.63 15.67
N GLY A 10 -22.65 2.42 15.56
CA GLY A 10 -24.00 2.10 16.00
C GLY A 10 -25.11 2.34 14.97
N GLU A 11 -24.80 3.02 13.87
CA GLU A 11 -25.73 3.29 12.76
C GLU A 11 -25.53 2.30 11.61
N GLU A 12 -26.60 2.05 10.85
CA GLU A 12 -26.54 1.19 9.65
C GLU A 12 -26.44 2.04 8.39
N TYR A 13 -25.47 1.69 7.54
CA TYR A 13 -25.23 2.34 6.26
C TYR A 13 -25.37 1.34 5.13
N ILE A 14 -26.06 1.75 4.06
CA ILE A 14 -26.15 0.95 2.85
C ILE A 14 -24.90 1.19 1.98
N VAL A 15 -24.30 0.12 1.51
CA VAL A 15 -23.18 0.20 0.56
C VAL A 15 -23.76 0.53 -0.81
N ASN A 16 -23.45 1.71 -1.33
CA ASN A 16 -23.82 2.11 -2.67
C ASN A 16 -22.82 1.58 -3.71
N GLU A 17 -23.28 1.37 -4.92
CA GLU A 17 -22.38 1.15 -6.05
C GLU A 17 -21.55 2.40 -6.31
N THR A 18 -20.25 2.21 -6.56
CA THR A 18 -19.35 3.31 -6.91
C THR A 18 -19.53 3.63 -8.39
N CYS A 19 -20.29 4.66 -8.68
CA CYS A 19 -20.51 5.19 -10.02
C CYS A 19 -20.63 6.72 -9.96
N GLU A 20 -20.49 7.38 -11.08
CA GLU A 20 -20.52 8.86 -11.14
C GLU A 20 -21.85 9.42 -10.66
N GLU A 21 -22.98 8.77 -10.99
CA GLU A 21 -24.32 9.15 -10.57
C GLU A 21 -24.49 9.19 -9.06
N ASN A 22 -23.86 8.23 -8.37
CA ASN A 22 -23.92 8.14 -6.92
C ASN A 22 -22.93 9.07 -6.19
N ILE A 23 -22.02 9.71 -6.91
CA ILE A 23 -20.98 10.59 -6.37
C ILE A 23 -21.33 12.07 -6.59
N LYS A 24 -21.81 12.44 -7.78
CA LYS A 24 -21.96 13.83 -8.28
C LYS A 24 -22.80 14.74 -7.37
N ASP A 25 -23.80 14.19 -6.70
CA ASP A 25 -24.75 14.94 -5.87
C ASP A 25 -24.39 14.86 -4.36
N LYS A 26 -23.25 14.22 -4.02
CA LYS A 26 -22.78 14.11 -2.65
C LYS A 26 -21.68 15.12 -2.38
N LYS A 27 -21.81 15.85 -1.28
CA LYS A 27 -20.71 16.67 -0.76
C LYS A 27 -19.73 15.75 -0.03
N ILE A 28 -18.63 15.39 -0.71
CA ILE A 28 -17.57 14.55 -0.19
C ILE A 28 -16.30 15.38 -0.13
N ASP A 29 -15.79 15.64 1.08
CA ASP A 29 -14.54 16.38 1.25
C ASP A 29 -13.33 15.44 1.09
N PHE A 30 -13.41 14.21 1.64
CA PHE A 30 -12.34 13.21 1.55
C PHE A 30 -12.88 11.85 1.14
N ALA A 31 -12.13 11.16 0.27
CA ALA A 31 -12.43 9.80 -0.15
C ALA A 31 -11.23 8.87 0.11
N LEU A 32 -11.41 7.90 1.00
CA LEU A 32 -10.39 6.91 1.33
C LEU A 32 -10.49 5.70 0.39
N PHE A 33 -9.44 5.43 -0.35
CA PHE A 33 -9.38 4.35 -1.33
C PHE A 33 -8.52 3.19 -0.84
N SER A 34 -9.10 1.99 -0.78
CA SER A 34 -8.39 0.75 -0.41
C SER A 34 -8.95 -0.48 -1.15
N ALA A 35 -9.48 -0.28 -2.36
CA ALA A 35 -10.13 -1.34 -3.17
C ALA A 35 -9.23 -1.86 -4.32
N GLY A 36 -7.92 -1.57 -4.26
CA GLY A 36 -6.95 -1.96 -5.27
C GLY A 36 -6.75 -0.92 -6.39
N GLY A 37 -5.70 -1.14 -7.19
CA GLY A 37 -5.22 -0.17 -8.18
C GLY A 37 -6.24 0.12 -9.29
N ASP A 38 -6.87 -0.91 -9.85
CA ASP A 38 -7.84 -0.75 -10.95
C ASP A 38 -9.05 0.09 -10.53
N ALA A 39 -9.55 -0.15 -9.32
CA ALA A 39 -10.64 0.66 -8.77
C ALA A 39 -10.19 2.11 -8.53
N SER A 40 -8.98 2.30 -8.05
CA SER A 40 -8.44 3.64 -7.83
C SER A 40 -8.23 4.40 -9.15
N LEU A 41 -7.62 3.79 -10.15
CA LEU A 41 -7.44 4.39 -11.48
C LEU A 41 -8.77 4.79 -12.12
N LYS A 42 -9.80 3.97 -11.93
CA LYS A 42 -11.12 4.21 -12.52
C LYS A 42 -11.89 5.31 -11.78
N PHE A 43 -11.90 5.29 -10.46
CA PHE A 43 -12.84 6.10 -9.68
C PHE A 43 -12.21 7.33 -9.01
N ALA A 44 -10.91 7.33 -8.67
CA ALA A 44 -10.29 8.48 -8.03
C ALA A 44 -10.45 9.79 -8.83
N PRO A 45 -10.25 9.80 -10.17
CA PRO A 45 -10.47 11.01 -10.96
C PRO A 45 -11.92 11.53 -10.91
N ILE A 46 -12.90 10.63 -10.74
CA ILE A 46 -14.31 11.02 -10.63
C ILE A 46 -14.55 11.76 -9.31
N PHE A 47 -14.02 11.24 -8.19
CA PHE A 47 -14.13 11.91 -6.90
C PHE A 47 -13.46 13.29 -6.92
N VAL A 48 -12.28 13.40 -7.53
CA VAL A 48 -11.58 14.68 -7.68
C VAL A 48 -12.37 15.66 -8.51
N LYS A 49 -12.99 15.20 -9.61
CA LYS A 49 -13.88 16.03 -10.47
C LYS A 49 -15.01 16.68 -9.68
N TYR A 50 -15.53 16.02 -8.66
CA TYR A 50 -16.60 16.50 -7.79
C TYR A 50 -16.09 17.12 -6.48
N GLY A 51 -14.81 17.50 -6.40
CA GLY A 51 -14.22 18.31 -5.35
C GLY A 51 -13.70 17.55 -4.13
N ALA A 52 -13.72 16.22 -4.16
CA ALA A 52 -13.13 15.44 -3.07
C ALA A 52 -11.61 15.35 -3.19
N THR A 53 -10.92 15.35 -2.06
CA THR A 53 -9.52 14.90 -1.98
C THR A 53 -9.48 13.40 -1.75
N VAL A 54 -8.86 12.68 -2.68
CA VAL A 54 -8.69 11.22 -2.60
C VAL A 54 -7.41 10.89 -1.85
N ILE A 55 -7.51 10.03 -0.83
CA ILE A 55 -6.35 9.44 -0.14
C ILE A 55 -6.30 7.97 -0.55
N ASP A 56 -5.33 7.61 -1.37
CA ASP A 56 -5.24 6.30 -2.01
C ASP A 56 -4.20 5.39 -1.38
N ASN A 57 -4.65 4.24 -0.88
CA ASN A 57 -3.79 3.20 -0.32
C ASN A 57 -3.31 2.15 -1.36
N SER A 58 -3.74 2.26 -2.61
CA SER A 58 -3.26 1.37 -3.66
C SER A 58 -1.86 1.77 -4.16
N SER A 59 -1.28 0.96 -5.03
CA SER A 59 -0.01 1.31 -5.67
C SER A 59 -0.17 2.15 -6.95
N ALA A 60 -1.41 2.46 -7.35
CA ALA A 60 -1.70 3.05 -8.66
C ALA A 60 -1.03 4.41 -8.89
N TRP A 61 -1.00 5.25 -7.86
CA TRP A 61 -0.56 6.64 -7.96
C TRP A 61 0.80 6.92 -7.35
N ARG A 62 1.37 5.99 -6.58
CA ARG A 62 2.58 6.21 -5.78
C ARG A 62 3.76 6.75 -6.57
N MET A 63 3.98 6.24 -7.77
CA MET A 63 5.10 6.66 -8.63
C MET A 63 4.69 7.68 -9.70
N ASN A 64 3.43 8.13 -9.70
CA ASN A 64 3.02 9.24 -10.56
C ASN A 64 3.70 10.53 -10.06
N LYS A 65 4.35 11.27 -10.97
CA LYS A 65 5.10 12.50 -10.64
C LYS A 65 4.19 13.66 -10.17
N ASP A 66 2.93 13.66 -10.61
CA ASP A 66 1.94 14.69 -10.32
C ASP A 66 1.06 14.35 -9.09
N VAL A 67 1.41 13.25 -8.39
CA VAL A 67 0.71 12.80 -7.18
C VAL A 67 1.72 12.67 -6.04
N PRO A 68 1.54 13.38 -4.92
CA PRO A 68 2.41 13.26 -3.76
C PRO A 68 2.25 11.88 -3.10
N LEU A 69 3.39 11.33 -2.69
CA LEU A 69 3.48 10.11 -1.89
C LEU A 69 3.86 10.53 -0.47
N VAL A 70 2.92 10.45 0.47
CA VAL A 70 3.04 11.18 1.74
C VAL A 70 3.10 10.25 2.94
N VAL A 71 4.06 10.52 3.81
CA VAL A 71 4.11 10.11 5.22
C VAL A 71 4.09 11.41 6.04
N PRO A 72 3.00 11.74 6.75
CA PRO A 72 2.82 13.06 7.36
C PRO A 72 3.95 13.50 8.28
N GLU A 73 4.60 12.56 8.98
CA GLU A 73 5.71 12.83 9.88
C GLU A 73 7.05 12.99 9.17
N VAL A 74 7.11 12.72 7.86
CA VAL A 74 8.36 12.69 7.09
C VAL A 74 8.42 13.80 6.04
N ASN A 75 7.37 13.92 5.25
CA ASN A 75 7.27 14.87 4.13
C ASN A 75 5.90 15.57 4.05
N PRO A 76 5.40 16.20 5.15
CA PRO A 76 4.08 16.84 5.17
C PRO A 76 3.92 17.95 4.12
N GLU A 77 5.03 18.59 3.72
CA GLU A 77 5.03 19.66 2.74
C GLU A 77 4.54 19.22 1.36
N ASP A 78 4.68 17.93 1.05
CA ASP A 78 4.24 17.37 -0.22
C ASP A 78 2.73 17.41 -0.40
N ILE A 79 1.96 17.48 0.69
CA ILE A 79 0.50 17.64 0.64
C ILE A 79 0.11 18.92 -0.11
N LYS A 80 0.93 19.97 -0.04
CA LYS A 80 0.60 21.30 -0.59
C LYS A 80 0.48 21.32 -2.13
N TRP A 81 1.14 20.39 -2.81
CA TRP A 81 1.11 20.35 -4.27
C TRP A 81 0.20 19.22 -4.83
N ASN A 82 -0.64 18.60 -3.99
CA ASN A 82 -1.58 17.62 -4.50
C ASN A 82 -2.62 18.26 -5.44
N ASN A 83 -2.97 17.53 -6.47
CA ASN A 83 -4.01 17.88 -7.44
C ASN A 83 -5.29 17.05 -7.21
N GLY A 84 -5.68 16.88 -5.95
CA GLY A 84 -6.85 16.14 -5.54
C GLY A 84 -6.61 14.67 -5.21
N ILE A 85 -5.41 14.11 -5.47
CA ILE A 85 -5.02 12.76 -5.08
C ILE A 85 -3.75 12.80 -4.24
N ILE A 86 -3.76 12.09 -3.12
CA ILE A 86 -2.61 11.87 -2.24
C ILE A 86 -2.41 10.36 -2.13
N ALA A 87 -1.23 9.87 -2.47
CA ALA A 87 -0.89 8.45 -2.36
C ALA A 87 -0.30 8.13 -0.97
N ASN A 88 -0.75 7.00 -0.41
CA ASN A 88 -0.18 6.40 0.80
C ASN A 88 0.84 5.34 0.41
N PRO A 89 2.02 5.27 1.06
CA PRO A 89 3.08 4.34 0.69
C PRO A 89 2.73 2.85 0.91
N ASN A 90 3.59 2.00 0.40
CA ASN A 90 3.62 0.57 0.71
C ASN A 90 3.79 0.36 2.23
N CYS A 91 3.13 -0.68 2.75
CA CYS A 91 3.11 -0.97 4.20
C CYS A 91 4.50 -1.19 4.80
N SER A 92 5.41 -1.85 4.08
CA SER A 92 6.79 -2.05 4.54
C SER A 92 7.62 -0.78 4.42
N THR A 93 7.37 0.04 3.40
CA THR A 93 8.03 1.34 3.21
C THR A 93 7.65 2.32 4.33
N ILE A 94 6.35 2.51 4.57
CA ILE A 94 5.88 3.56 5.50
C ILE A 94 6.44 3.38 6.91
N GLN A 95 6.55 2.13 7.40
CA GLN A 95 7.11 1.83 8.72
C GLN A 95 8.58 2.26 8.84
N ALA A 96 9.35 2.08 7.78
CA ALA A 96 10.77 2.41 7.75
C ALA A 96 11.04 3.91 7.61
N MET A 97 10.08 4.68 7.10
CA MET A 97 10.31 6.10 6.81
C MET A 97 10.57 6.93 8.06
N LEU A 98 9.92 6.65 9.20
CA LEU A 98 10.11 7.41 10.42
C LEU A 98 11.56 7.32 10.94
N PRO A 99 12.11 6.12 11.20
CA PRO A 99 13.50 6.00 11.64
C PRO A 99 14.50 6.48 10.58
N LEU A 100 14.23 6.25 9.28
CA LEU A 100 15.11 6.72 8.21
C LEU A 100 15.14 8.25 8.14
N LYS A 101 14.00 8.93 8.32
CA LYS A 101 13.95 10.40 8.36
C LYS A 101 14.80 10.93 9.51
N ALA A 102 14.64 10.39 10.71
CA ALA A 102 15.43 10.81 11.88
C ALA A 102 16.93 10.61 11.66
N LEU A 103 17.34 9.47 11.09
CA LEU A 103 18.74 9.19 10.78
C LEU A 103 19.28 10.09 9.66
N LYS A 104 18.48 10.34 8.62
CA LYS A 104 18.85 11.21 7.52
C LYS A 104 19.12 12.63 7.99
N ASP A 105 18.23 13.17 8.84
CA ASP A 105 18.34 14.53 9.34
C ASP A 105 19.54 14.71 10.28
N ALA A 106 19.85 13.70 11.09
CA ALA A 106 20.94 13.77 12.06
C ALA A 106 22.33 13.49 11.45
N TYR A 107 22.43 12.55 10.51
CA TYR A 107 23.71 12.00 10.05
C TYR A 107 23.85 11.92 8.53
N GLY A 108 22.76 12.11 7.78
CA GLY A 108 22.70 11.75 6.37
C GLY A 108 22.64 10.22 6.17
N ILE A 109 22.16 9.80 4.99
CA ILE A 109 22.08 8.37 4.63
C ILE A 109 22.75 8.17 3.28
N LYS A 110 23.72 7.26 3.20
CA LYS A 110 24.36 6.85 1.94
C LYS A 110 23.78 5.57 1.38
N ARG A 111 23.36 4.66 2.25
CA ARG A 111 22.86 3.34 1.87
C ARG A 111 21.82 2.83 2.85
N VAL A 112 20.78 2.18 2.30
CA VAL A 112 19.77 1.43 3.06
C VAL A 112 19.75 -0.01 2.55
N VAL A 113 19.71 -0.97 3.48
CA VAL A 113 19.47 -2.38 3.18
C VAL A 113 18.21 -2.80 3.92
N TYR A 114 17.16 -3.08 3.17
CA TYR A 114 15.93 -3.64 3.72
C TYR A 114 16.02 -5.16 3.81
N SER A 115 15.65 -5.70 4.95
CA SER A 115 15.38 -7.12 5.14
C SER A 115 14.07 -7.25 5.91
N THR A 116 13.01 -7.65 5.23
CA THR A 116 11.67 -7.68 5.84
C THR A 116 11.19 -9.09 6.09
N TYR A 117 10.47 -9.27 7.20
CA TYR A 117 9.70 -10.45 7.52
C TYR A 117 8.22 -10.04 7.56
N GLN A 118 7.47 -10.42 6.49
CA GLN A 118 6.10 -9.93 6.29
C GLN A 118 5.07 -11.02 6.60
N ALA A 119 4.10 -10.69 7.46
CA ALA A 119 3.02 -11.58 7.84
C ALA A 119 2.07 -11.89 6.67
N VAL A 120 1.39 -13.03 6.72
CA VAL A 120 0.45 -13.47 5.67
C VAL A 120 -0.75 -12.55 5.51
N SER A 121 -1.15 -11.81 6.57
CA SER A 121 -2.25 -10.83 6.50
C SER A 121 -2.03 -9.75 5.46
N GLY A 122 -0.77 -9.40 5.14
CA GLY A 122 -0.44 -8.49 4.05
C GLY A 122 -0.87 -8.97 2.65
N ALA A 123 -1.11 -10.28 2.48
CA ALA A 123 -1.69 -10.87 1.28
C ALA A 123 -3.22 -10.97 1.34
N GLY A 124 -3.85 -10.41 2.37
CA GLY A 124 -5.29 -10.42 2.60
C GLY A 124 -5.82 -11.75 3.14
N MET A 125 -7.14 -11.90 3.17
CA MET A 125 -7.81 -13.09 3.73
C MET A 125 -7.37 -14.41 3.08
N GLN A 126 -7.02 -14.39 1.79
CA GLN A 126 -6.53 -15.59 1.13
C GLN A 126 -5.16 -16.02 1.63
N GLY A 127 -4.28 -15.07 1.97
CA GLY A 127 -2.98 -15.38 2.56
C GLY A 127 -3.10 -15.96 3.96
N ILE A 128 -4.05 -15.47 4.76
CA ILE A 128 -4.38 -16.03 6.08
C ILE A 128 -4.89 -17.47 5.91
N ALA A 129 -5.83 -17.69 4.99
CA ALA A 129 -6.38 -19.02 4.71
C ALA A 129 -5.29 -20.01 4.26
N ASP A 130 -4.33 -19.59 3.42
CA ASP A 130 -3.23 -20.47 2.99
C ASP A 130 -2.33 -20.91 4.16
N LEU A 131 -2.14 -20.04 5.16
CA LEU A 131 -1.41 -20.45 6.37
C LEU A 131 -2.22 -21.42 7.23
N GLU A 132 -3.48 -21.09 7.53
CA GLU A 132 -4.35 -21.90 8.39
C GLU A 132 -4.65 -23.27 7.79
N ASP A 133 -4.90 -23.33 6.48
CA ASP A 133 -5.16 -24.57 5.75
C ASP A 133 -3.87 -25.36 5.51
N GLY A 134 -2.75 -24.68 5.26
CA GLY A 134 -1.44 -25.30 5.11
C GLY A 134 -0.97 -26.01 6.38
N LEU A 135 -1.32 -25.52 7.57
CA LEU A 135 -1.09 -26.22 8.85
C LEU A 135 -1.87 -27.56 8.96
N LYS A 136 -2.90 -27.74 8.14
CA LYS A 136 -3.70 -28.98 8.02
C LYS A 136 -3.26 -29.83 6.81
N GLY A 137 -2.20 -29.44 6.10
CA GLY A 137 -1.69 -30.14 4.92
C GLY A 137 -2.42 -29.86 3.62
N VAL A 138 -3.19 -28.74 3.54
CA VAL A 138 -3.88 -28.32 2.32
C VAL A 138 -2.92 -27.49 1.47
N GLU A 139 -2.93 -27.70 0.17
CA GLU A 139 -2.12 -26.96 -0.80
C GLU A 139 -2.52 -25.47 -0.87
N PRO A 140 -1.56 -24.55 -1.05
CA PRO A 140 -1.82 -23.13 -1.13
C PRO A 140 -2.61 -22.75 -2.38
N LYS A 141 -3.44 -21.70 -2.25
CA LYS A 141 -4.22 -21.12 -3.36
C LYS A 141 -3.71 -19.73 -3.75
N LYS A 142 -3.13 -19.02 -2.79
CA LYS A 142 -2.65 -17.63 -2.95
C LYS A 142 -1.15 -17.58 -3.16
N PHE A 143 -0.39 -18.29 -2.34
CA PHE A 143 1.06 -18.31 -2.44
C PHE A 143 1.56 -19.35 -3.46
N PRO A 144 2.70 -19.11 -4.12
CA PRO A 144 3.25 -20.07 -5.09
C PRO A 144 3.78 -21.34 -4.45
N TYR A 145 4.02 -21.33 -3.13
CA TYR A 145 4.52 -22.45 -2.34
C TYR A 145 3.85 -22.47 -0.97
N PRO A 146 3.79 -23.63 -0.28
CA PRO A 146 3.27 -23.72 1.07
C PRO A 146 3.99 -22.76 2.01
N ILE A 147 3.21 -21.93 2.71
CA ILE A 147 3.75 -20.97 3.70
C ILE A 147 3.85 -21.57 5.09
N ALA A 148 3.03 -22.57 5.43
CA ALA A 148 3.09 -23.25 6.72
C ALA A 148 4.45 -23.91 6.93
N GLY A 149 5.16 -23.48 7.97
CA GLY A 149 6.51 -23.97 8.28
C GLY A 149 7.61 -23.51 7.31
N ASN A 150 7.37 -22.51 6.49
CA ASN A 150 8.28 -22.06 5.46
C ASN A 150 8.45 -20.53 5.42
N CYS A 151 9.52 -20.05 4.77
CA CYS A 151 9.76 -18.65 4.49
C CYS A 151 9.87 -18.46 2.97
N LEU A 152 9.08 -17.56 2.40
CA LEU A 152 9.02 -17.34 0.95
C LEU A 152 9.62 -15.98 0.58
N PRO A 153 10.84 -15.91 0.01
CA PRO A 153 11.42 -14.68 -0.52
C PRO A 153 10.81 -14.35 -1.90
N HIS A 154 9.49 -14.39 -1.98
CA HIS A 154 8.70 -14.20 -3.19
C HIS A 154 7.41 -13.47 -2.83
N ILE A 155 7.49 -12.15 -2.75
CA ILE A 155 6.33 -11.29 -2.53
C ILE A 155 6.08 -10.47 -3.78
N ASP A 156 4.88 -10.63 -4.38
CA ASP A 156 4.53 -10.10 -5.70
C ASP A 156 5.34 -10.79 -6.83
N VAL A 157 5.29 -10.31 -8.06
CA VAL A 157 5.94 -10.90 -9.23
C VAL A 157 7.41 -10.54 -9.33
N PHE A 158 8.23 -11.42 -9.85
CA PHE A 158 9.62 -11.12 -10.21
C PHE A 158 9.67 -10.23 -11.46
N LEU A 159 10.62 -9.31 -11.46
CA LEU A 159 10.94 -8.43 -12.57
C LEU A 159 12.23 -8.92 -13.26
N ASP A 160 12.50 -8.43 -14.47
CA ASP A 160 13.67 -8.81 -15.26
C ASP A 160 15.02 -8.52 -14.58
N ASN A 161 15.03 -7.59 -13.63
CA ASN A 161 16.22 -7.23 -12.84
C ASN A 161 16.49 -8.15 -11.64
N GLY A 162 15.69 -9.22 -11.48
CA GLY A 162 15.80 -10.18 -10.39
C GLY A 162 15.16 -9.78 -9.06
N TYR A 163 14.68 -8.53 -8.94
CA TYR A 163 13.89 -8.11 -7.78
C TYR A 163 12.42 -8.49 -7.94
N THR A 164 11.72 -8.65 -6.84
CA THR A 164 10.26 -8.67 -6.85
C THR A 164 9.70 -7.25 -6.95
N LYS A 165 8.47 -7.14 -7.43
CA LYS A 165 7.77 -5.84 -7.49
C LYS A 165 7.60 -5.21 -6.11
N GLU A 166 7.45 -6.02 -5.05
CA GLU A 166 7.40 -5.54 -3.66
C GLU A 166 8.71 -4.85 -3.26
N GLU A 167 9.85 -5.45 -3.58
CA GLU A 167 11.18 -4.90 -3.28
C GLU A 167 11.43 -3.59 -4.03
N ILE A 168 11.04 -3.52 -5.30
CA ILE A 168 11.17 -2.30 -6.12
C ILE A 168 10.27 -1.17 -5.58
N LYS A 169 9.08 -1.47 -5.05
CA LYS A 169 8.25 -0.45 -4.37
C LYS A 169 9.03 0.17 -3.21
N MET A 170 9.64 -0.64 -2.36
CA MET A 170 10.42 -0.15 -1.20
C MET A 170 11.56 0.76 -1.64
N ILE A 171 12.28 0.40 -2.71
CA ILE A 171 13.39 1.19 -3.26
C ILE A 171 12.90 2.55 -3.76
N ASN A 172 11.96 2.53 -4.70
CA ASN A 172 11.52 3.74 -5.39
C ASN A 172 10.72 4.68 -4.48
N GLU A 173 9.85 4.12 -3.64
CA GLU A 173 9.03 4.90 -2.72
C GLU A 173 9.91 5.59 -1.66
N THR A 174 10.94 4.91 -1.14
CA THR A 174 11.88 5.50 -0.18
C THR A 174 12.59 6.73 -0.77
N GLN A 175 13.10 6.61 -1.99
CA GLN A 175 13.77 7.73 -2.67
C GLN A 175 12.81 8.89 -2.90
N LYS A 176 11.58 8.61 -3.35
CA LYS A 176 10.56 9.64 -3.58
C LYS A 176 10.17 10.37 -2.31
N ILE A 177 9.90 9.65 -1.21
CA ILE A 177 9.46 10.23 0.07
C ILE A 177 10.58 11.05 0.72
N LEU A 178 11.82 10.57 0.64
CA LEU A 178 12.98 11.27 1.22
C LEU A 178 13.56 12.34 0.30
N HIS A 179 13.02 12.52 -0.92
CA HIS A 179 13.54 13.44 -1.94
C HIS A 179 15.04 13.27 -2.19
N ASP A 180 15.51 12.02 -2.32
CA ASP A 180 16.93 11.74 -2.40
C ASP A 180 17.22 10.47 -3.23
N ASP A 181 17.46 10.67 -4.52
CA ASP A 181 17.79 9.59 -5.46
C ASP A 181 19.25 9.12 -5.32
N SER A 182 20.06 9.80 -4.51
CA SER A 182 21.46 9.41 -4.29
C SER A 182 21.62 8.26 -3.31
N ILE A 183 20.61 7.99 -2.50
CA ILE A 183 20.61 6.89 -1.54
C ILE A 183 20.61 5.55 -2.28
N LYS A 184 21.65 4.74 -2.04
CA LYS A 184 21.73 3.37 -2.57
C LYS A 184 20.82 2.46 -1.74
N ILE A 185 19.87 1.79 -2.38
CA ILE A 185 18.91 0.95 -1.67
C ILE A 185 18.92 -0.47 -2.24
N THR A 186 18.95 -1.44 -1.34
CA THR A 186 18.76 -2.87 -1.64
C THR A 186 17.62 -3.36 -0.77
N ALA A 187 16.71 -4.17 -1.30
CA ALA A 187 15.57 -4.70 -0.57
C ALA A 187 15.47 -6.22 -0.77
N THR A 188 15.17 -6.93 0.31
CA THR A 188 14.80 -8.35 0.30
C THR A 188 13.53 -8.50 1.14
N ALA A 189 12.47 -8.98 0.51
CA ALA A 189 11.16 -9.11 1.14
C ALA A 189 10.78 -10.58 1.27
N VAL A 190 10.58 -11.04 2.51
CA VAL A 190 10.30 -12.44 2.84
C VAL A 190 8.94 -12.58 3.50
N ARG A 191 8.07 -13.42 2.95
CA ARG A 191 6.82 -13.83 3.59
C ARG A 191 7.13 -14.89 4.64
N VAL A 192 6.64 -14.70 5.87
CA VAL A 192 6.85 -15.62 7.00
C VAL A 192 5.52 -16.20 7.49
N PRO A 193 5.52 -17.38 8.14
CA PRO A 193 4.31 -18.05 8.60
C PRO A 193 3.75 -17.46 9.90
N VAL A 194 3.48 -16.16 9.87
CA VAL A 194 2.90 -15.38 10.98
C VAL A 194 1.61 -14.74 10.50
N LEU A 195 0.54 -14.80 11.31
CA LEU A 195 -0.77 -14.28 10.93
C LEU A 195 -0.75 -12.76 10.76
N ASN A 196 -0.29 -12.04 11.76
CA ASN A 196 -0.27 -10.58 11.81
C ASN A 196 1.09 -10.09 12.30
N CYS A 197 1.46 -8.88 11.91
CA CYS A 197 2.64 -8.16 12.41
C CYS A 197 2.22 -6.77 12.92
#